data_ad2e4d6b6c00b11044ab3b38ec252b10
#
_entry.id   ad2e4d6b6c00b11044ab3b38ec252b10
#
_cell.length_a   1.000
_cell.length_b   1.000
_cell.length_c   1.000
_cell.angle_alpha   90.00
_cell.angle_beta   90.00
_cell.angle_gamma   90.00
#
_symmetry.space_group_name_H-M   'P 1'
#
loop_
_entity.id
_entity.type
_entity.pdbx_description
1 polymer ?
#
loop_
_entity_poly.entity_id
_entity_poly.type
_entity_poly.pdbx_seq_one_letter_code
_entity_poly.pdbx_strand_id
1 'polypeptide(L)'
;MKKSLVLFALLCSVNLISAQKNIFLNLQPKFQNQDFQLLQNYTGNDGVVLELEHFNYYISDVKLFHDNGQITHLATDIWLVTPTNFALYLGYLNVNQIDSIGFTVGVPKRYNTQAGALAQDISTYPETHPLSFQMPSMYWGWSFGYMHMIVGGKADSNNDNVPNSYFELHNLGNNNQQLVGMPVIQTNLGNQIDLHLNCHVDRWLNNITLASVGILHEETGLNMTVMQNVNTQNVFALDAEASIENIAQSPIKILNNNGLLQITGLEINKPMHLEISDAQGKILLSKELQQAQFEMNSAAFPHGIYLLKISSSTGSQTQRLYF
;
A
#
# COMPACT_ATOMS: atom_id res chain seq x y z
N MET A 1 -16.71 -67.46 -27.39
CA MET A 1 -16.39 -66.08 -27.83
C MET A 1 -16.62 -65.14 -26.67
N LYS A 2 -15.56 -64.72 -25.97
CA LYS A 2 -15.66 -63.74 -24.84
C LYS A 2 -15.44 -62.36 -25.45
N LYS A 3 -16.47 -61.47 -25.34
CA LYS A 3 -16.39 -60.08 -25.74
C LYS A 3 -15.80 -59.28 -24.55
N SER A 4 -14.56 -58.82 -24.68
CA SER A 4 -13.94 -57.85 -23.74
C SER A 4 -14.48 -56.47 -24.04
N LEU A 5 -15.16 -55.90 -23.06
CA LEU A 5 -15.59 -54.50 -23.06
C LEU A 5 -14.46 -53.63 -22.54
N VAL A 6 -13.80 -52.85 -23.40
CA VAL A 6 -12.78 -51.88 -23.01
C VAL A 6 -13.51 -50.58 -22.63
N LEU A 7 -13.54 -50.25 -21.32
CA LEU A 7 -14.08 -49.02 -20.79
C LEU A 7 -13.02 -47.90 -20.94
N PHE A 8 -13.21 -47.00 -21.88
CA PHE A 8 -12.35 -45.84 -22.07
C PHE A 8 -12.78 -44.75 -21.06
N ALA A 9 -12.04 -44.61 -19.97
CA ALA A 9 -12.25 -43.55 -19.01
C ALA A 9 -11.70 -42.24 -19.59
N LEU A 10 -12.59 -41.35 -20.02
CA LEU A 10 -12.26 -39.99 -20.48
C LEU A 10 -11.92 -39.16 -19.23
N LEU A 11 -10.64 -38.98 -18.90
CA LEU A 11 -10.22 -37.99 -17.91
C LEU A 11 -10.45 -36.58 -18.49
N CYS A 12 -11.59 -35.96 -18.17
CA CYS A 12 -11.77 -34.54 -18.35
C CYS A 12 -10.84 -33.81 -17.34
N SER A 13 -9.68 -33.34 -17.79
CA SER A 13 -8.91 -32.35 -17.07
C SER A 13 -9.71 -31.04 -17.08
N VAL A 14 -10.38 -30.74 -15.97
CA VAL A 14 -10.98 -29.44 -15.74
C VAL A 14 -9.82 -28.47 -15.57
N ASN A 15 -9.46 -27.77 -16.64
CA ASN A 15 -8.63 -26.59 -16.54
C ASN A 15 -9.46 -25.54 -15.77
N LEU A 16 -9.19 -25.36 -14.50
CA LEU A 16 -9.69 -24.23 -13.74
C LEU A 16 -9.10 -22.97 -14.41
N ILE A 17 -9.88 -22.34 -15.25
CA ILE A 17 -9.54 -21.03 -15.79
C ILE A 17 -9.61 -20.07 -14.58
N SER A 18 -8.46 -19.78 -14.01
CA SER A 18 -8.37 -18.72 -13.01
C SER A 18 -8.65 -17.39 -13.70
N ALA A 19 -9.60 -16.63 -13.19
CA ALA A 19 -9.88 -15.29 -13.69
C ALA A 19 -8.76 -14.34 -13.23
N GLN A 20 -8.32 -13.47 -14.12
CA GLN A 20 -7.39 -12.41 -13.75
C GLN A 20 -8.02 -11.48 -12.71
N LYS A 21 -7.22 -10.98 -11.79
CA LYS A 21 -7.63 -10.10 -10.70
C LYS A 21 -6.76 -8.84 -10.64
N ASN A 22 -7.37 -7.74 -10.25
CA ASN A 22 -6.63 -6.53 -9.90
C ASN A 22 -5.93 -6.74 -8.56
N ILE A 23 -4.63 -6.52 -8.51
CA ILE A 23 -3.84 -6.70 -7.30
C ILE A 23 -3.42 -5.35 -6.78
N PHE A 24 -3.67 -5.10 -5.50
CA PHE A 24 -3.23 -3.89 -4.79
C PHE A 24 -2.36 -4.28 -3.59
N LEU A 25 -1.37 -3.44 -3.32
CA LEU A 25 -0.58 -3.49 -2.09
C LEU A 25 -0.88 -2.24 -1.28
N ASN A 26 -1.45 -2.42 -0.10
CA ASN A 26 -1.69 -1.37 0.87
C ASN A 26 -0.55 -1.38 1.89
N LEU A 27 0.23 -0.30 1.91
CA LEU A 27 1.33 -0.07 2.86
C LEU A 27 0.86 0.97 3.88
N GLN A 28 -0.04 0.55 4.80
CA GLN A 28 -0.66 1.46 5.76
C GLN A 28 0.38 2.14 6.65
N PRO A 29 0.55 3.47 6.57
CA PRO A 29 1.50 4.15 7.41
C PRO A 29 1.01 4.19 8.87
N LYS A 30 1.85 3.73 9.79
CA LYS A 30 1.59 3.70 11.23
C LYS A 30 2.70 4.47 11.97
N PHE A 31 2.32 5.11 13.07
CA PHE A 31 3.26 5.60 14.06
C PHE A 31 2.93 4.88 15.37
N GLN A 32 3.81 3.97 15.81
CA GLN A 32 3.50 3.00 16.86
C GLN A 32 2.23 2.20 16.52
N ASN A 33 1.15 2.35 17.28
CA ASN A 33 -0.11 1.60 17.13
C ASN A 33 -1.25 2.44 16.51
N GLN A 34 -0.98 3.64 16.00
CA GLN A 34 -2.00 4.50 15.41
C GLN A 34 -1.68 4.83 13.95
N ASP A 35 -2.70 5.17 13.17
CA ASP A 35 -2.53 5.61 11.81
C ASP A 35 -1.69 6.89 11.78
N PHE A 36 -0.69 6.91 10.91
CA PHE A 36 0.18 8.04 10.76
C PHE A 36 -0.44 9.09 9.83
N GLN A 37 -0.33 10.36 10.24
CA GLN A 37 -0.70 11.53 9.45
C GLN A 37 0.40 12.57 9.52
N LEU A 38 0.66 13.26 8.40
CA LEU A 38 1.55 14.42 8.38
C LEU A 38 0.98 15.57 9.23
N LEU A 39 1.87 16.43 9.69
CA LEU A 39 1.52 17.65 10.45
C LEU A 39 0.78 17.34 11.77
N GLN A 40 0.99 16.17 12.32
CA GLN A 40 0.51 15.76 13.63
C GLN A 40 1.70 15.50 14.55
N ASN A 41 1.57 15.91 15.82
CA ASN A 41 2.59 15.64 16.84
C ASN A 41 2.56 14.17 17.28
N TYR A 42 3.73 13.57 17.33
CA TYR A 42 3.97 12.23 17.84
C TYR A 42 5.08 12.25 18.87
N THR A 43 5.10 11.27 19.76
CA THR A 43 6.24 11.06 20.66
C THR A 43 7.09 9.91 20.11
N GLY A 44 8.33 10.21 19.76
CA GLY A 44 9.30 9.22 19.29
C GLY A 44 9.66 8.17 20.35
N ASN A 45 10.36 7.13 19.95
CA ASN A 45 10.80 6.06 20.86
C ASN A 45 11.83 6.55 21.89
N ASP A 46 12.46 7.68 21.64
CA ASP A 46 13.38 8.40 22.53
C ASP A 46 12.66 9.37 23.50
N GLY A 47 11.34 9.48 23.41
CA GLY A 47 10.52 10.39 24.20
C GLY A 47 10.42 11.82 23.65
N VAL A 48 11.09 12.12 22.54
CA VAL A 48 11.08 13.44 21.91
C VAL A 48 9.79 13.64 21.10
N VAL A 49 9.14 14.79 21.25
CA VAL A 49 7.98 15.13 20.42
C VAL A 49 8.46 15.59 19.06
N LEU A 50 7.80 15.07 18.01
CA LEU A 50 8.12 15.37 16.61
C LEU A 50 6.85 15.57 15.76
N GLU A 51 6.99 16.31 14.68
CA GLU A 51 6.00 16.50 13.63
C GLU A 51 6.67 16.28 12.29
N LEU A 52 6.12 15.42 11.43
CA LEU A 52 6.63 15.21 10.08
C LEU A 52 5.86 16.04 9.06
N GLU A 53 6.58 16.76 8.22
CA GLU A 53 6.04 17.56 7.12
C GLU A 53 6.01 16.76 5.80
N HIS A 54 6.94 15.79 5.65
CA HIS A 54 6.95 14.85 4.53
C HIS A 54 7.62 13.53 4.91
N PHE A 55 7.19 12.46 4.24
CA PHE A 55 7.72 11.12 4.37
C PHE A 55 7.42 10.36 3.07
N ASN A 56 8.39 10.33 2.16
CA ASN A 56 8.25 9.70 0.85
C ASN A 56 9.37 8.69 0.63
N TYR A 57 9.06 7.55 0.02
CA TYR A 57 10.05 6.56 -0.34
C TYR A 57 9.65 5.81 -1.60
N TYR A 58 10.64 5.22 -2.27
CA TYR A 58 10.39 4.35 -3.40
C TYR A 58 10.36 2.89 -2.97
N ILE A 59 9.49 2.13 -3.62
CA ILE A 59 9.62 0.67 -3.70
C ILE A 59 9.78 0.25 -5.15
N SER A 60 10.51 -0.85 -5.37
CA SER A 60 10.83 -1.32 -6.71
C SER A 60 11.00 -2.83 -6.74
N ASP A 61 11.13 -3.40 -7.95
CA ASP A 61 11.44 -4.81 -8.20
C ASP A 61 10.51 -5.78 -7.43
N VAL A 62 9.21 -5.47 -7.43
CA VAL A 62 8.20 -6.26 -6.69
C VAL A 62 8.04 -7.65 -7.30
N LYS A 63 8.01 -8.66 -6.43
CA LYS A 63 7.77 -10.07 -6.75
C LYS A 63 6.64 -10.61 -5.89
N LEU A 64 5.75 -11.35 -6.48
CA LEU A 64 4.69 -12.08 -5.78
C LEU A 64 5.02 -13.57 -5.78
N PHE A 65 4.94 -14.20 -4.61
CA PHE A 65 5.02 -15.64 -4.43
C PHE A 65 3.59 -16.12 -4.18
N HIS A 66 3.08 -17.00 -5.05
CA HIS A 66 1.67 -17.30 -5.11
C HIS A 66 1.37 -18.72 -5.60
N ASP A 67 0.14 -19.16 -5.46
CA ASP A 67 -0.42 -20.39 -6.07
C ASP A 67 0.53 -21.59 -6.03
N ASN A 68 0.92 -22.01 -4.81
CA ASN A 68 1.79 -23.16 -4.56
C ASN A 68 3.22 -23.03 -5.12
N GLY A 69 3.82 -21.85 -4.96
CA GLY A 69 5.25 -21.60 -5.22
C GLY A 69 5.56 -21.02 -6.60
N GLN A 70 4.56 -20.51 -7.31
CA GLN A 70 4.79 -19.70 -8.49
C GLN A 70 5.36 -18.33 -8.09
N ILE A 71 6.15 -17.73 -9.00
CA ILE A 71 6.75 -16.42 -8.80
C ILE A 71 6.40 -15.54 -9.99
N THR A 72 5.78 -14.39 -9.72
CA THR A 72 5.52 -13.35 -10.73
C THR A 72 6.35 -12.11 -10.42
N HIS A 73 7.18 -11.70 -11.38
CA HIS A 73 7.85 -10.41 -11.39
C HIS A 73 6.92 -9.41 -12.06
N LEU A 74 6.68 -8.27 -11.41
CA LEU A 74 5.74 -7.29 -11.95
C LEU A 74 6.34 -6.52 -13.12
N ALA A 75 5.48 -6.15 -14.09
CA ALA A 75 5.87 -5.34 -15.24
C ALA A 75 6.15 -3.87 -14.85
N THR A 76 5.33 -3.31 -13.96
CA THR A 76 5.65 -2.04 -13.29
C THR A 76 6.75 -2.33 -12.28
N ASP A 77 7.82 -1.59 -12.31
CA ASP A 77 9.02 -1.91 -11.58
C ASP A 77 9.40 -0.88 -10.51
N ILE A 78 8.66 0.23 -10.40
CA ILE A 78 8.86 1.25 -9.37
C ILE A 78 7.58 1.99 -9.01
N TRP A 79 7.42 2.31 -7.73
CA TRP A 79 6.32 3.12 -7.16
C TRP A 79 6.87 4.14 -6.17
N LEU A 80 6.29 5.33 -6.16
CA LEU A 80 6.51 6.32 -5.10
C LEU A 80 5.41 6.16 -4.05
N VAL A 81 5.82 5.89 -2.81
CA VAL A 81 4.95 5.77 -1.65
C VAL A 81 5.00 7.06 -0.85
N THR A 82 3.84 7.57 -0.49
CA THR A 82 3.68 8.74 0.39
C THR A 82 2.59 8.43 1.43
N PRO A 83 2.48 9.19 2.53
CA PRO A 83 1.40 8.98 3.51
C PRO A 83 -0.01 9.14 2.95
N THR A 84 -0.16 9.76 1.79
CA THR A 84 -1.45 9.94 1.10
C THR A 84 -1.61 9.03 -0.13
N ASN A 85 -0.53 8.39 -0.59
CA ASN A 85 -0.53 7.44 -1.71
C ASN A 85 0.23 6.17 -1.32
N PHE A 86 -0.42 5.30 -0.56
CA PHE A 86 0.15 4.06 -0.03
C PHE A 86 -0.58 2.79 -0.51
N ALA A 87 -1.66 2.95 -1.29
CA ALA A 87 -2.38 1.86 -1.94
C ALA A 87 -1.90 1.75 -3.40
N LEU A 88 -1.04 0.78 -3.67
CA LEU A 88 -0.32 0.64 -4.93
C LEU A 88 -1.00 -0.39 -5.82
N TYR A 89 -1.32 -0.01 -7.05
CA TYR A 89 -1.79 -0.96 -8.05
C TYR A 89 -0.62 -1.77 -8.60
N LEU A 90 -0.65 -3.08 -8.39
CA LEU A 90 0.41 -4.00 -8.82
C LEU A 90 0.18 -4.62 -10.19
N GLY A 91 -1.05 -4.57 -10.70
CA GLY A 91 -1.38 -5.08 -12.03
C GLY A 91 -2.62 -5.96 -12.05
N TYR A 92 -2.96 -6.43 -13.26
CA TYR A 92 -4.06 -7.34 -13.53
C TYR A 92 -3.48 -8.72 -13.85
N LEU A 93 -3.53 -9.63 -12.87
CA LEU A 93 -2.77 -10.87 -12.85
C LEU A 93 -3.66 -12.10 -12.70
N ASN A 94 -3.19 -13.21 -13.25
CA ASN A 94 -3.84 -14.52 -13.08
C ASN A 94 -3.30 -15.19 -11.82
N VAL A 95 -3.78 -14.78 -10.66
CA VAL A 95 -3.39 -15.31 -9.34
C VAL A 95 -4.62 -15.52 -8.47
N ASN A 96 -4.58 -16.55 -7.62
CA ASN A 96 -5.66 -16.85 -6.67
C ASN A 96 -5.28 -16.56 -5.24
N GLN A 97 -4.09 -17.04 -4.84
CA GLN A 97 -3.58 -16.91 -3.48
C GLN A 97 -2.16 -16.38 -3.54
N ILE A 98 -1.91 -15.27 -2.85
CA ILE A 98 -0.58 -14.69 -2.69
C ILE A 98 -0.11 -15.00 -1.26
N ASP A 99 1.01 -15.71 -1.15
CA ASP A 99 1.54 -16.18 0.12
C ASP A 99 2.53 -15.18 0.73
N SER A 100 3.34 -14.57 -0.13
CA SER A 100 4.34 -13.58 0.28
C SER A 100 4.69 -12.62 -0.85
N ILE A 101 5.32 -11.51 -0.47
CA ILE A 101 5.80 -10.46 -1.37
C ILE A 101 7.28 -10.21 -1.11
N GLY A 102 8.03 -9.93 -2.17
CA GLY A 102 9.37 -9.38 -2.10
C GLY A 102 9.44 -8.07 -2.85
N PHE A 103 10.13 -7.08 -2.31
CA PHE A 103 10.38 -5.79 -2.96
C PHE A 103 11.66 -5.14 -2.45
N THR A 104 12.16 -4.18 -3.21
CA THR A 104 13.29 -3.34 -2.80
C THR A 104 12.78 -1.98 -2.37
N VAL A 105 13.18 -1.51 -1.19
CA VAL A 105 13.01 -0.11 -0.79
C VAL A 105 14.14 0.70 -1.42
N GLY A 106 13.78 1.62 -2.31
CA GLY A 106 14.72 2.48 -3.03
C GLY A 106 14.59 2.40 -4.55
N VAL A 107 15.37 3.22 -5.23
CA VAL A 107 15.42 3.33 -6.69
C VAL A 107 16.49 2.39 -7.22
N PRO A 108 16.17 1.47 -8.15
CA PRO A 108 17.15 0.56 -8.73
C PRO A 108 18.28 1.32 -9.45
N LYS A 109 19.50 0.77 -9.36
CA LYS A 109 20.70 1.38 -9.98
C LYS A 109 20.51 1.67 -11.47
N ARG A 110 19.71 0.86 -12.21
CA ARG A 110 19.41 1.10 -13.63
C ARG A 110 18.71 2.43 -13.91
N TYR A 111 18.00 2.98 -12.92
CA TYR A 111 17.36 4.30 -12.98
C TYR A 111 18.16 5.41 -12.31
N ASN A 112 19.28 5.09 -11.69
CA ASN A 112 20.09 6.04 -10.94
C ASN A 112 21.44 6.25 -11.61
N THR A 113 21.44 6.45 -12.92
CA THR A 113 22.64 6.71 -13.73
C THR A 113 23.00 8.18 -13.63
N GLN A 114 24.25 8.46 -13.27
CA GLN A 114 24.70 9.80 -12.87
C GLN A 114 25.63 10.48 -13.85
N ALA A 115 26.09 9.81 -14.92
CA ALA A 115 27.12 10.37 -15.79
C ALA A 115 27.00 9.94 -17.26
N GLY A 116 27.52 10.77 -18.15
CA GLY A 116 27.65 10.53 -19.59
C GLY A 116 26.31 10.50 -20.33
N ALA A 117 26.28 9.79 -21.46
CA ALA A 117 25.09 9.67 -22.30
C ALA A 117 23.92 8.89 -21.63
N LEU A 118 24.22 8.20 -20.53
CA LEU A 118 23.24 7.45 -19.75
C LEU A 118 22.78 8.22 -18.50
N ALA A 119 23.21 9.49 -18.35
CA ALA A 119 22.76 10.31 -17.23
C ALA A 119 21.24 10.43 -17.23
N GLN A 120 20.66 10.32 -16.02
CA GLN A 120 19.22 10.36 -15.84
C GLN A 120 18.65 11.73 -16.18
N ASP A 121 17.70 11.79 -17.11
CA ASP A 121 16.93 12.99 -17.43
C ASP A 121 15.46 12.77 -16.99
N ILE A 122 15.11 13.39 -15.88
CA ILE A 122 13.76 13.25 -15.29
C ILE A 122 12.67 13.89 -16.14
N SER A 123 13.01 14.82 -17.05
CA SER A 123 12.06 15.48 -17.94
C SER A 123 11.50 14.53 -19.02
N THR A 124 12.14 13.40 -19.24
CA THR A 124 11.68 12.38 -20.20
C THR A 124 10.52 11.55 -19.68
N TYR A 125 10.26 11.56 -18.38
CA TYR A 125 9.15 10.82 -17.80
C TYR A 125 7.84 11.62 -17.87
N PRO A 126 6.70 10.95 -18.16
CA PRO A 126 5.37 11.56 -18.01
C PRO A 126 5.15 12.02 -16.55
N GLU A 127 4.37 13.06 -16.32
CA GLU A 127 4.08 13.58 -14.97
C GLU A 127 3.56 12.53 -13.99
N THR A 128 2.84 11.53 -14.49
CA THR A 128 2.30 10.42 -13.69
C THR A 128 3.33 9.35 -13.32
N HIS A 129 4.52 9.40 -13.90
CA HIS A 129 5.56 8.42 -13.64
C HIS A 129 6.22 8.67 -12.26
N PRO A 130 6.46 7.64 -11.45
CA PRO A 130 7.07 7.81 -10.12
C PRO A 130 8.43 8.53 -10.14
N LEU A 131 9.20 8.40 -11.23
CA LEU A 131 10.51 9.03 -11.41
C LEU A 131 10.44 10.42 -12.10
N SER A 132 9.25 10.94 -12.39
CA SER A 132 9.08 12.31 -12.87
C SER A 132 9.38 13.33 -11.76
N PHE A 133 9.29 14.60 -12.09
CA PHE A 133 9.43 15.67 -11.10
C PHE A 133 8.37 15.52 -9.99
N GLN A 134 8.82 15.46 -8.72
CA GLN A 134 7.99 15.33 -7.54
C GLN A 134 8.08 16.59 -6.66
N MET A 135 7.10 16.77 -5.75
CA MET A 135 7.09 17.84 -4.77
C MET A 135 6.75 17.26 -3.38
N PRO A 136 7.66 17.26 -2.41
CA PRO A 136 9.06 17.66 -2.52
C PRO A 136 9.85 16.81 -3.51
N SER A 137 10.96 17.36 -4.04
CA SER A 137 11.77 16.67 -5.04
C SER A 137 12.34 15.36 -4.49
N MET A 138 12.24 14.30 -5.28
CA MET A 138 12.87 13.00 -5.02
C MET A 138 14.15 12.80 -5.87
N TYR A 139 14.61 13.84 -6.57
CA TYR A 139 15.78 13.82 -7.42
C TYR A 139 16.75 14.91 -7.02
N TRP A 140 17.98 14.53 -6.63
CA TRP A 140 19.05 15.45 -6.20
C TRP A 140 19.93 15.93 -7.34
N GLY A 141 19.57 15.59 -8.57
CA GLY A 141 20.35 15.97 -9.75
C GLY A 141 21.41 14.95 -10.13
N TRP A 142 22.20 15.33 -11.10
CA TRP A 142 23.17 14.47 -11.79
C TRP A 142 24.40 14.05 -10.97
N SER A 143 24.61 14.66 -9.78
CA SER A 143 25.70 14.26 -8.88
C SER A 143 25.37 13.01 -8.05
N PHE A 144 24.11 12.88 -7.60
CA PHE A 144 23.67 11.84 -6.68
C PHE A 144 22.44 11.06 -7.15
N GLY A 145 21.73 11.56 -8.19
CA GLY A 145 20.57 10.92 -8.76
C GLY A 145 19.32 10.99 -7.88
N TYR A 146 18.54 9.92 -7.86
CA TYR A 146 17.33 9.82 -7.03
C TYR A 146 17.66 9.52 -5.58
N MET A 147 16.90 10.14 -4.70
CA MET A 147 16.82 9.77 -3.28
C MET A 147 15.96 8.51 -3.12
N HIS A 148 16.41 7.57 -2.31
CA HIS A 148 15.64 6.35 -2.02
C HIS A 148 14.45 6.63 -1.12
N MET A 149 14.65 7.55 -0.17
CA MET A 149 13.62 8.09 0.69
C MET A 149 13.97 9.51 1.10
N ILE A 150 12.96 10.28 1.46
CA ILE A 150 13.09 11.55 2.16
C ILE A 150 12.13 11.56 3.35
N VAL A 151 12.60 12.10 4.45
CA VAL A 151 11.80 12.39 5.63
C VAL A 151 12.24 13.70 6.25
N GLY A 152 11.29 14.57 6.56
CA GLY A 152 11.60 15.85 7.17
C GLY A 152 10.44 16.37 8.00
N GLY A 153 10.79 17.29 8.89
CA GLY A 153 9.86 17.88 9.83
C GLY A 153 10.58 18.59 10.97
N LYS A 154 9.96 18.61 12.13
CA LYS A 154 10.50 19.25 13.32
C LYS A 154 10.52 18.30 14.50
N ALA A 155 11.50 18.44 15.38
CA ALA A 155 11.58 17.74 16.65
C ALA A 155 11.81 18.74 17.79
N ASP A 156 11.31 18.41 18.98
CA ASP A 156 11.48 19.21 20.18
C ASP A 156 12.93 19.10 20.65
N SER A 157 13.67 20.24 20.61
CA SER A 157 15.07 20.32 21.03
C SER A 157 15.27 20.87 22.43
N ASN A 158 14.24 21.42 23.06
CA ASN A 158 14.31 22.11 24.34
C ASN A 158 13.43 21.48 25.44
N ASN A 159 12.76 20.35 25.13
CA ASN A 159 11.88 19.57 26.00
C ASN A 159 10.65 20.35 26.52
N ASP A 160 10.10 21.23 25.69
CA ASP A 160 8.83 21.93 26.01
C ASP A 160 7.60 21.28 25.37
N ASN A 161 7.80 20.13 24.71
CA ASN A 161 6.82 19.36 23.95
C ASN A 161 6.29 20.09 22.69
N VAL A 162 7.04 21.06 22.18
CA VAL A 162 6.74 21.77 20.93
C VAL A 162 7.87 21.50 19.92
N PRO A 163 7.60 20.84 18.79
CA PRO A 163 8.60 20.63 17.76
C PRO A 163 9.12 21.97 17.21
N ASN A 164 10.40 22.26 17.40
CA ASN A 164 11.03 23.55 17.11
C ASN A 164 12.32 23.49 16.29
N SER A 165 12.98 22.32 16.24
CA SER A 165 14.23 22.10 15.51
C SER A 165 13.94 21.35 14.20
N TYR A 166 14.19 21.99 13.06
CA TYR A 166 13.97 21.37 11.75
C TYR A 166 15.03 20.32 11.46
N PHE A 167 14.60 19.22 10.90
CA PHE A 167 15.47 18.16 10.39
C PHE A 167 15.00 17.66 9.03
N GLU A 168 15.94 17.14 8.24
CA GLU A 168 15.65 16.52 6.97
C GLU A 168 16.71 15.47 6.63
N LEU A 169 16.27 14.28 6.25
CA LEU A 169 17.11 13.17 5.81
C LEU A 169 16.80 12.86 4.35
N HIS A 170 17.78 13.08 3.48
CA HIS A 170 17.73 12.76 2.06
C HIS A 170 18.64 11.55 1.81
N ASN A 171 18.08 10.36 1.77
CA ASN A 171 18.87 9.16 1.59
C ASN A 171 19.32 9.00 0.13
N LEU A 172 20.62 8.91 -0.05
CA LEU A 172 21.30 8.77 -1.32
C LEU A 172 22.12 7.46 -1.36
N GLY A 173 22.67 7.13 -2.51
CA GLY A 173 23.62 6.05 -2.67
C GLY A 173 23.04 4.70 -3.01
N ASN A 174 23.44 4.18 -4.16
CA ASN A 174 22.91 2.91 -4.71
C ASN A 174 23.09 1.68 -3.80
N ASN A 175 23.94 1.75 -2.78
CA ASN A 175 24.15 0.66 -1.82
C ASN A 175 23.20 0.70 -0.63
N ASN A 176 22.42 1.78 -0.48
CA ASN A 176 21.49 1.95 0.64
C ASN A 176 20.13 1.29 0.42
N GLN A 177 19.88 0.74 -0.77
CA GLN A 177 18.67 -0.01 -1.04
C GLN A 177 18.50 -1.17 -0.04
N GLN A 178 17.27 -1.43 0.38
CA GLN A 178 16.96 -2.51 1.30
C GLN A 178 15.99 -3.51 0.65
N LEU A 179 16.37 -4.78 0.67
CA LEU A 179 15.53 -5.86 0.19
C LEU A 179 14.59 -6.32 1.29
N VAL A 180 13.30 -6.34 1.02
CA VAL A 180 12.24 -6.82 1.93
C VAL A 180 11.61 -8.05 1.33
N GLY A 181 11.41 -9.08 2.16
CA GLY A 181 10.67 -10.28 1.81
C GLY A 181 9.85 -10.73 3.01
N MET A 182 8.52 -10.87 2.84
CA MET A 182 7.66 -11.22 3.96
C MET A 182 6.34 -11.85 3.51
N PRO A 183 5.67 -12.64 4.38
CA PRO A 183 4.29 -13.04 4.16
C PRO A 183 3.38 -11.84 4.03
N VAL A 184 2.21 -12.04 3.42
CA VAL A 184 1.17 -11.00 3.32
C VAL A 184 -0.16 -11.52 3.83
N ILE A 185 -1.01 -10.62 4.30
CA ILE A 185 -2.43 -10.87 4.52
C ILE A 185 -3.14 -10.37 3.28
N GLN A 186 -4.00 -11.22 2.69
CA GLN A 186 -4.79 -10.83 1.54
C GLN A 186 -6.28 -10.82 1.86
N THR A 187 -6.99 -9.85 1.30
CA THR A 187 -8.43 -9.80 1.22
C THR A 187 -8.88 -10.00 -0.21
N ASN A 188 -9.79 -10.96 -0.44
CA ASN A 188 -10.34 -11.24 -1.76
C ASN A 188 -11.69 -10.54 -1.92
N LEU A 189 -11.76 -9.62 -2.89
CA LEU A 189 -12.93 -8.79 -3.17
C LEU A 189 -13.41 -9.02 -4.62
N GLY A 190 -13.99 -10.20 -4.89
CA GLY A 190 -14.44 -10.55 -6.25
C GLY A 190 -13.27 -10.67 -7.23
N ASN A 191 -13.13 -9.70 -8.12
CA ASN A 191 -12.05 -9.63 -9.11
C ASN A 191 -10.81 -8.82 -8.63
N GLN A 192 -10.70 -8.60 -7.33
CA GLN A 192 -9.60 -7.86 -6.71
C GLN A 192 -8.99 -8.65 -5.57
N ILE A 193 -7.69 -8.50 -5.37
CA ILE A 193 -6.94 -8.94 -4.19
C ILE A 193 -6.24 -7.71 -3.61
N ASP A 194 -6.50 -7.43 -2.35
CA ASP A 194 -5.78 -6.43 -1.57
C ASP A 194 -4.79 -7.14 -0.63
N LEU A 195 -3.52 -6.74 -0.72
CA LEU A 195 -2.46 -7.17 0.18
C LEU A 195 -2.27 -6.09 1.23
N HIS A 196 -2.15 -6.50 2.50
CA HIS A 196 -2.10 -5.58 3.63
C HIS A 196 -0.79 -5.72 4.40
N LEU A 197 -0.06 -4.61 4.50
CA LEU A 197 1.13 -4.45 5.33
C LEU A 197 1.07 -3.11 6.05
N ASN A 198 1.54 -3.07 7.28
CA ASN A 198 1.82 -1.83 7.99
C ASN A 198 3.23 -1.34 7.64
N CYS A 199 3.39 -0.02 7.44
CA CYS A 199 4.66 0.67 7.34
C CYS A 199 4.86 1.54 8.59
N HIS A 200 5.70 1.10 9.52
CA HIS A 200 5.94 1.76 10.80
C HIS A 200 6.92 2.92 10.65
N VAL A 201 6.41 4.14 10.56
CA VAL A 201 7.19 5.37 10.39
C VAL A 201 8.13 5.62 11.58
N ASP A 202 7.65 5.36 12.80
CA ASP A 202 8.46 5.45 14.02
C ASP A 202 9.69 4.54 13.99
N ARG A 203 9.56 3.35 13.40
CA ARG A 203 10.67 2.38 13.28
C ARG A 203 11.72 2.80 12.26
N TRP A 204 11.33 3.50 11.20
CA TRP A 204 12.29 4.11 10.27
C TRP A 204 13.22 5.09 10.99
N LEU A 205 12.70 5.85 11.95
CA LEU A 205 13.39 6.91 12.67
C LEU A 205 14.09 6.41 13.94
N ASN A 206 14.03 5.12 14.22
CA ASN A 206 14.61 4.56 15.45
C ASN A 206 16.14 4.72 15.47
N ASN A 207 16.70 4.98 16.66
CA ASN A 207 18.12 5.25 16.87
C ASN A 207 18.65 6.52 16.18
N ILE A 208 17.78 7.48 15.86
CA ILE A 208 18.14 8.78 15.28
C ILE A 208 17.65 9.89 16.20
N THR A 209 18.57 10.69 16.74
CA THR A 209 18.22 11.85 17.59
C THR A 209 17.82 13.03 16.72
N LEU A 210 16.55 13.05 16.30
CA LEU A 210 16.03 13.97 15.27
C LEU A 210 16.25 15.46 15.61
N ALA A 211 16.14 15.83 16.89
CA ALA A 211 16.32 17.21 17.33
C ALA A 211 17.69 17.83 17.01
N SER A 212 18.69 17.02 16.71
CA SER A 212 20.07 17.45 16.42
C SER A 212 20.57 17.11 15.01
N VAL A 213 19.72 16.52 14.16
CA VAL A 213 20.12 16.04 12.82
C VAL A 213 20.43 17.20 11.85
N GLY A 214 19.60 18.24 11.85
CA GLY A 214 19.66 19.26 10.79
C GLY A 214 19.26 18.69 9.43
N ILE A 215 19.87 19.18 8.34
CA ILE A 215 19.60 18.73 6.98
C ILE A 215 20.79 17.91 6.47
N LEU A 216 20.53 16.64 6.13
CA LEU A 216 21.57 15.69 5.68
C LEU A 216 21.28 15.16 4.28
N HIS A 217 22.28 15.29 3.39
CA HIS A 217 22.27 14.81 2.01
C HIS A 217 23.48 13.90 1.79
N GLU A 218 23.43 12.67 2.26
CA GLU A 218 24.61 11.79 2.25
C GLU A 218 24.22 10.31 2.05
N GLU A 219 25.24 9.50 1.71
CA GLU A 219 25.11 8.05 1.55
C GLU A 219 25.41 7.27 2.84
N THR A 220 25.95 7.92 3.86
CA THR A 220 26.49 7.31 5.08
C THR A 220 25.80 7.88 6.33
N GLY A 221 26.32 7.56 7.50
CA GLY A 221 25.85 8.12 8.75
C GLY A 221 24.37 7.84 9.02
N LEU A 222 23.64 8.86 9.45
CA LEU A 222 22.22 8.71 9.82
C LEU A 222 21.32 8.40 8.59
N ASN A 223 21.69 8.86 7.39
CA ASN A 223 20.99 8.48 6.17
C ASN A 223 21.13 6.97 5.86
N MET A 224 22.28 6.37 6.11
CA MET A 224 22.44 4.92 6.03
C MET A 224 21.62 4.23 7.13
N THR A 225 21.63 4.75 8.36
CA THR A 225 20.89 4.18 9.51
C THR A 225 19.39 4.12 9.20
N VAL A 226 18.77 5.21 8.71
CA VAL A 226 17.34 5.24 8.39
C VAL A 226 16.96 4.15 7.39
N MET A 227 17.80 3.88 6.39
CA MET A 227 17.53 2.79 5.45
C MET A 227 17.76 1.41 6.05
N GLN A 228 18.82 1.21 6.83
CA GLN A 228 19.08 -0.06 7.51
C GLN A 228 17.96 -0.43 8.48
N ASN A 229 17.30 0.57 9.07
CA ASN A 229 16.15 0.37 9.96
C ASN A 229 15.00 -0.40 9.27
N VAL A 230 14.87 -0.34 7.95
CA VAL A 230 13.87 -1.10 7.19
C VAL A 230 13.88 -2.58 7.63
N ASN A 231 15.06 -3.18 7.73
CA ASN A 231 15.21 -4.59 8.10
C ASN A 231 15.53 -4.77 9.60
N THR A 232 16.37 -3.91 10.19
CA THR A 232 16.81 -4.07 11.59
C THR A 232 15.72 -3.74 12.58
N GLN A 233 14.76 -2.90 12.20
CA GLN A 233 13.64 -2.48 13.05
C GLN A 233 12.28 -3.04 12.58
N ASN A 234 12.27 -3.89 11.56
CA ASN A 234 11.04 -4.45 10.97
C ASN A 234 10.03 -3.35 10.64
N VAL A 235 10.43 -2.40 9.81
CA VAL A 235 9.59 -1.29 9.37
C VAL A 235 8.29 -1.77 8.75
N PHE A 236 8.39 -2.79 7.88
CA PHE A 236 7.21 -3.43 7.32
C PHE A 236 6.80 -4.62 8.19
N ALA A 237 5.51 -4.69 8.50
CA ALA A 237 4.93 -5.74 9.32
C ALA A 237 3.56 -6.16 8.78
N LEU A 238 3.11 -7.35 9.15
CA LEU A 238 1.75 -7.78 8.85
C LEU A 238 0.75 -6.83 9.51
N ASP A 239 -0.29 -6.47 8.79
CA ASP A 239 -1.43 -5.78 9.35
C ASP A 239 -2.30 -6.78 10.10
N ALA A 240 -2.07 -6.91 11.42
CA ALA A 240 -2.81 -7.85 12.25
C ALA A 240 -4.31 -7.49 12.34
N GLU A 241 -4.68 -6.23 12.15
CA GLU A 241 -6.08 -5.78 12.15
C GLU A 241 -6.79 -6.27 10.88
N ALA A 242 -6.11 -6.24 9.72
CA ALA A 242 -6.67 -6.81 8.49
C ALA A 242 -6.91 -8.32 8.59
N SER A 243 -6.15 -9.05 9.43
CA SER A 243 -6.37 -10.48 9.65
C SER A 243 -7.59 -10.75 10.55
N ILE A 244 -7.92 -9.87 11.47
CA ILE A 244 -9.07 -10.01 12.36
C ILE A 244 -10.38 -9.75 11.60
N GLU A 245 -10.40 -8.82 10.66
CA GLU A 245 -11.56 -8.62 9.78
C GLU A 245 -11.85 -9.83 8.90
N ASN A 246 -10.85 -10.62 8.52
CA ASN A 246 -11.02 -11.89 7.80
C ASN A 246 -11.52 -13.05 8.69
N ILE A 247 -11.34 -12.98 10.00
CA ILE A 247 -11.79 -14.02 10.95
C ILE A 247 -13.20 -13.75 11.44
N ALA A 248 -13.60 -12.50 11.62
CA ALA A 248 -14.98 -12.13 11.72
C ALA A 248 -15.56 -12.14 10.30
N GLN A 249 -16.10 -13.28 9.85
CA GLN A 249 -16.92 -13.33 8.63
C GLN A 249 -17.99 -12.25 8.79
N SER A 250 -17.74 -11.05 8.26
CA SER A 250 -18.83 -10.10 8.12
C SER A 250 -19.89 -10.82 7.30
N PRO A 251 -21.08 -11.02 7.80
CA PRO A 251 -22.14 -11.64 7.04
C PRO A 251 -22.45 -10.83 5.78
N ILE A 252 -22.01 -9.60 5.74
CA ILE A 252 -22.24 -8.64 4.65
C ILE A 252 -21.24 -8.90 3.52
N LYS A 253 -21.77 -9.32 2.38
CA LYS A 253 -21.02 -9.50 1.13
C LYS A 253 -21.42 -8.39 0.15
N ILE A 254 -20.42 -7.74 -0.40
CA ILE A 254 -20.58 -6.67 -1.38
C ILE A 254 -19.98 -7.15 -2.70
N LEU A 255 -20.81 -7.24 -3.73
CA LEU A 255 -20.43 -7.66 -5.08
C LEU A 255 -20.71 -6.51 -6.05
N ASN A 256 -19.76 -6.19 -6.90
CA ASN A 256 -19.95 -5.25 -7.99
C ASN A 256 -19.56 -5.92 -9.31
N ASN A 257 -20.56 -6.34 -10.07
CA ASN A 257 -20.37 -7.06 -11.33
C ASN A 257 -21.23 -6.44 -12.44
N ASN A 258 -20.60 -6.12 -13.57
CA ASN A 258 -21.27 -5.68 -14.79
C ASN A 258 -22.29 -4.54 -14.59
N GLY A 259 -21.94 -3.55 -13.77
CA GLY A 259 -22.81 -2.41 -13.49
C GLY A 259 -23.94 -2.70 -12.48
N LEU A 260 -23.89 -3.84 -11.78
CA LEU A 260 -24.80 -4.18 -10.69
C LEU A 260 -24.02 -4.29 -9.38
N LEU A 261 -24.36 -3.42 -8.43
CA LEU A 261 -23.88 -3.50 -7.04
C LEU A 261 -24.90 -4.30 -6.22
N GLN A 262 -24.45 -5.39 -5.61
CA GLN A 262 -25.24 -6.23 -4.73
C GLN A 262 -24.62 -6.28 -3.35
N ILE A 263 -25.44 -6.11 -2.32
CA ILE A 263 -25.06 -6.23 -0.91
C ILE A 263 -25.98 -7.27 -0.28
N THR A 264 -25.38 -8.31 0.30
CA THR A 264 -26.11 -9.42 0.94
C THR A 264 -25.59 -9.66 2.35
N GLY A 265 -26.35 -10.38 3.17
CA GLY A 265 -25.98 -10.66 4.56
C GLY A 265 -26.31 -9.52 5.53
N LEU A 266 -27.17 -8.59 5.13
CA LEU A 266 -27.65 -7.52 6.01
C LEU A 266 -28.59 -8.09 7.11
N GLU A 267 -28.47 -7.57 8.32
CA GLU A 267 -29.32 -7.98 9.44
C GLU A 267 -30.71 -7.31 9.36
N ILE A 268 -31.77 -8.10 9.18
CA ILE A 268 -33.15 -7.60 8.98
C ILE A 268 -33.68 -6.80 10.19
N ASN A 269 -33.18 -7.10 11.40
CA ASN A 269 -33.70 -6.51 12.64
C ASN A 269 -32.84 -5.34 13.18
N LYS A 270 -31.81 -4.89 12.45
CA LYS A 270 -30.98 -3.75 12.84
C LYS A 270 -30.95 -2.74 11.70
N PRO A 271 -31.31 -1.48 11.96
CA PRO A 271 -31.19 -0.46 10.94
C PRO A 271 -29.70 -0.31 10.59
N MET A 272 -29.40 -0.40 9.29
CA MET A 272 -28.08 -0.22 8.74
C MET A 272 -28.08 0.98 7.80
N HIS A 273 -27.05 1.78 7.85
CA HIS A 273 -26.91 2.95 7.01
C HIS A 273 -25.83 2.73 5.94
N LEU A 274 -26.22 2.91 4.67
CA LEU A 274 -25.34 2.82 3.51
C LEU A 274 -24.97 4.21 3.02
N GLU A 275 -23.67 4.45 2.84
CA GLU A 275 -23.15 5.64 2.17
C GLU A 275 -22.22 5.23 1.03
N ILE A 276 -22.31 5.93 -0.10
CA ILE A 276 -21.33 5.87 -1.18
C ILE A 276 -20.80 7.29 -1.40
N SER A 277 -19.49 7.46 -1.31
CA SER A 277 -18.81 8.72 -1.56
C SER A 277 -17.78 8.58 -2.69
N ASP A 278 -17.46 9.71 -3.34
CA ASP A 278 -16.34 9.79 -4.26
C ASP A 278 -14.99 9.84 -3.52
N ALA A 279 -13.89 9.85 -4.27
CA ALA A 279 -12.53 9.92 -3.72
C ALA A 279 -12.23 11.22 -2.95
N GLN A 280 -13.05 12.27 -3.11
CA GLN A 280 -12.96 13.54 -2.39
C GLN A 280 -13.84 13.56 -1.13
N GLY A 281 -14.53 12.45 -0.81
CA GLY A 281 -15.41 12.32 0.35
C GLY A 281 -16.80 12.94 0.18
N LYS A 282 -17.17 13.37 -1.05
CA LYS A 282 -18.51 13.86 -1.33
C LYS A 282 -19.48 12.68 -1.36
N ILE A 283 -20.49 12.71 -0.50
CA ILE A 283 -21.54 11.67 -0.45
C ILE A 283 -22.42 11.79 -1.70
N LEU A 284 -22.51 10.71 -2.45
CA LEU A 284 -23.30 10.58 -3.67
C LEU A 284 -24.60 9.78 -3.45
N LEU A 285 -24.55 8.84 -2.51
CA LEU A 285 -25.70 8.06 -2.08
C LEU A 285 -25.66 7.90 -0.56
N SER A 286 -26.80 8.10 0.09
CA SER A 286 -26.99 7.84 1.52
C SER A 286 -28.37 7.20 1.69
N LYS A 287 -28.44 6.01 2.31
CA LYS A 287 -29.69 5.24 2.40
C LYS A 287 -29.72 4.35 3.63
N GLU A 288 -30.87 4.34 4.30
CA GLU A 288 -31.19 3.34 5.34
C GLU A 288 -31.56 2.01 4.69
N LEU A 289 -30.94 0.93 5.17
CA LEU A 289 -31.18 -0.45 4.73
C LEU A 289 -31.96 -1.19 5.81
N GLN A 290 -33.09 -1.77 5.40
CA GLN A 290 -33.99 -2.54 6.28
C GLN A 290 -34.31 -3.95 5.73
N GLN A 291 -33.59 -4.34 4.67
CA GLN A 291 -33.78 -5.62 3.96
C GLN A 291 -32.51 -6.46 4.07
N ALA A 292 -32.66 -7.80 3.96
CA ALA A 292 -31.54 -8.74 4.00
C ALA A 292 -30.53 -8.56 2.84
N GLN A 293 -30.96 -7.91 1.78
CA GLN A 293 -30.13 -7.61 0.60
C GLN A 293 -30.50 -6.26 0.01
N PHE A 294 -29.52 -5.64 -0.64
CA PHE A 294 -29.68 -4.40 -1.39
C PHE A 294 -29.03 -4.54 -2.75
N GLU A 295 -29.71 -4.05 -3.78
CA GLU A 295 -29.21 -4.04 -5.16
C GLU A 295 -29.41 -2.66 -5.76
N MET A 296 -28.44 -2.22 -6.55
CA MET A 296 -28.54 -1.01 -7.36
C MET A 296 -27.74 -1.11 -8.64
N ASN A 297 -28.22 -0.40 -9.67
CA ASN A 297 -27.47 -0.23 -10.90
C ASN A 297 -26.36 0.78 -10.68
N SER A 298 -25.10 0.35 -10.76
CA SER A 298 -23.91 1.19 -10.62
C SER A 298 -23.49 1.88 -11.92
N ALA A 299 -24.12 1.56 -13.05
CA ALA A 299 -23.83 2.20 -14.36
C ALA A 299 -24.18 3.71 -14.39
N ALA A 300 -24.94 4.19 -13.41
CA ALA A 300 -25.24 5.62 -13.27
C ALA A 300 -24.07 6.44 -12.68
N PHE A 301 -23.07 5.76 -12.09
CA PHE A 301 -21.88 6.43 -11.54
C PHE A 301 -20.82 6.55 -12.65
N PRO A 302 -20.14 7.71 -12.78
CA PRO A 302 -18.98 7.83 -13.64
C PRO A 302 -17.90 6.79 -13.31
N HIS A 303 -17.08 6.40 -14.29
CA HIS A 303 -15.93 5.54 -14.01
C HIS A 303 -14.99 6.21 -13.01
N GLY A 304 -14.68 5.53 -11.92
CA GLY A 304 -13.83 6.07 -10.85
C GLY A 304 -13.81 5.23 -9.58
N ILE A 305 -13.07 5.72 -8.60
CA ILE A 305 -12.94 5.11 -7.27
C ILE A 305 -14.01 5.72 -6.35
N TYR A 306 -14.70 4.86 -5.62
CA TYR A 306 -15.74 5.21 -4.66
C TYR A 306 -15.48 4.47 -3.34
N LEU A 307 -15.93 5.06 -2.24
CA LEU A 307 -15.95 4.42 -0.93
C LEU A 307 -17.41 4.09 -0.58
N LEU A 308 -17.67 2.83 -0.35
CA LEU A 308 -18.94 2.36 0.18
C LEU A 308 -18.75 2.08 1.67
N LYS A 309 -19.57 2.71 2.50
CA LYS A 309 -19.61 2.50 3.95
C LYS A 309 -20.98 1.97 4.35
N ILE A 310 -20.99 0.86 5.11
CA ILE A 310 -22.18 0.35 5.77
C ILE A 310 -21.95 0.44 7.26
N SER A 311 -22.85 1.10 7.98
CA SER A 311 -22.76 1.29 9.43
C SER A 311 -24.02 0.84 10.14
N SER A 312 -23.84 0.34 11.36
CA SER A 312 -24.88 -0.06 12.28
C SER A 312 -24.58 0.48 13.69
N SER A 313 -25.45 0.23 14.64
CA SER A 313 -25.21 0.58 16.06
C SER A 313 -24.01 -0.17 16.68
N THR A 314 -23.54 -1.26 16.06
CA THR A 314 -22.47 -2.12 16.58
C THR A 314 -21.14 -1.98 15.85
N GLY A 315 -21.10 -1.25 14.74
CA GLY A 315 -19.87 -1.03 13.96
C GLY A 315 -20.10 -0.56 12.54
N SER A 316 -19.04 -0.40 11.80
CA SER A 316 -19.09 -0.04 10.38
C SER A 316 -18.10 -0.85 9.57
N GLN A 317 -18.46 -1.12 8.31
CA GLN A 317 -17.61 -1.72 7.28
C GLN A 317 -17.48 -0.73 6.13
N THR A 318 -16.25 -0.52 5.66
CA THR A 318 -15.99 0.35 4.49
C THR A 318 -15.30 -0.48 3.42
N GLN A 319 -15.75 -0.34 2.20
CA GLN A 319 -15.16 -1.01 1.03
C GLN A 319 -14.95 0.00 -0.10
N ARG A 320 -13.79 -0.10 -0.76
CA ARG A 320 -13.55 0.63 -2.00
C ARG A 320 -14.24 -0.08 -3.15
N LEU A 321 -14.92 0.68 -3.99
CA LEU A 321 -15.55 0.22 -5.22
C LEU A 321 -14.91 0.93 -6.41
N TYR A 322 -14.93 0.25 -7.55
CA TYR A 322 -14.62 0.84 -8.84
C TYR A 322 -15.84 0.68 -9.75
N PHE A 323 -16.38 1.79 -10.20
CA PHE A 323 -17.48 1.81 -11.17
C PHE A 323 -17.01 2.22 -12.55
#